data_c69c0f5c44ebd24c778f0ff906f08022
#
_entry.id   c69c0f5c44ebd24c778f0ff906f08022
#
_cell.length_a   1.000
_cell.length_b   1.000
_cell.length_c   1.000
_cell.angle_alpha   90.00
_cell.angle_beta   90.00
_cell.angle_gamma   90.00
#
_symmetry.space_group_name_H-M   'P 1'
#
loop_
_entity.id
_entity.type
_entity.pdbx_description
1 polymer ?
#
loop_
_entity_poly.entity_id
_entity_poly.type
_entity_poly.pdbx_seq_one_letter_code
_entity_poly.pdbx_strand_id
1 'polypeptide(L)'
;MIIALNEEKLVAACLTLAKQDEDLANIFQRFGKPPLWAREPGFATLVHIILEQQVSVASAKSAFDKLVKFVEILTPKNLLRLNDAELKAVGFSRQKTGYARGLAEAVLNGKIDLKALESLPDAEVKAELKKLKGIGDWTSDIYLLMALSRPDVMPKGDLALHIAWQKLKNLELRPTSDEFLLIAERWKPFRAVAARLLWHFYLSARKV
;
A
#
# COMPACT_ATOMS: atom_id res chain seq x y z
N MET A 1 11.90 -11.39 15.89
CA MET A 1 10.60 -11.98 15.45
C MET A 1 9.85 -10.91 14.66
N ILE A 2 9.46 -11.20 13.43
CA ILE A 2 8.73 -10.28 12.57
C ILE A 2 7.27 -10.26 13.05
N ILE A 3 6.77 -9.08 13.45
CA ILE A 3 5.41 -8.92 13.95
C ILE A 3 4.53 -8.50 12.78
N ALA A 4 3.50 -9.29 12.47
CA ALA A 4 2.44 -8.89 11.56
C ALA A 4 1.19 -8.44 12.33
N LEU A 5 0.51 -7.41 11.82
CA LEU A 5 -0.77 -6.95 12.35
C LEU A 5 -1.87 -7.96 12.00
N ASN A 6 -2.78 -8.12 12.94
CA ASN A 6 -4.11 -8.70 12.76
C ASN A 6 -5.14 -7.74 13.36
N GLU A 7 -6.40 -8.07 13.32
CA GLU A 7 -7.49 -7.21 13.82
C GLU A 7 -7.31 -6.82 15.30
N GLU A 8 -6.91 -7.76 16.15
CA GLU A 8 -6.70 -7.54 17.57
C GLU A 8 -5.51 -6.60 17.83
N LYS A 9 -4.36 -6.89 17.21
CA LYS A 9 -3.15 -6.06 17.31
C LYS A 9 -3.37 -4.65 16.73
N LEU A 10 -4.19 -4.53 15.68
CA LEU A 10 -4.56 -3.23 15.10
C LEU A 10 -5.29 -2.38 16.16
N VAL A 11 -6.29 -2.94 16.82
CA VAL A 11 -7.03 -2.22 17.88
C VAL A 11 -6.11 -1.82 19.03
N ALA A 12 -5.28 -2.74 19.53
CA ALA A 12 -4.31 -2.44 20.59
C ALA A 12 -3.34 -1.31 20.21
N ALA A 13 -2.84 -1.32 18.97
CA ALA A 13 -1.97 -0.27 18.46
C ALA A 13 -2.71 1.07 18.28
N CYS A 14 -3.98 1.08 17.83
CA CYS A 14 -4.80 2.29 17.79
C CYS A 14 -4.96 2.91 19.18
N LEU A 15 -5.23 2.10 20.20
CA LEU A 15 -5.35 2.57 21.59
C LEU A 15 -4.02 3.10 22.13
N THR A 16 -2.90 2.51 21.73
CA THR A 16 -1.57 3.01 22.11
C THR A 16 -1.30 4.37 21.45
N LEU A 17 -1.55 4.51 20.15
CA LEU A 17 -1.39 5.76 19.44
C LEU A 17 -2.32 6.87 19.96
N ALA A 18 -3.56 6.51 20.32
CA ALA A 18 -4.52 7.46 20.90
C ALA A 18 -4.06 8.06 22.23
N LYS A 19 -3.22 7.36 23.00
CA LYS A 19 -2.61 7.90 24.22
C LYS A 19 -1.44 8.85 23.95
N GLN A 20 -0.83 8.75 22.78
CA GLN A 20 0.39 9.48 22.40
C GLN A 20 0.10 10.69 21.50
N ASP A 21 -1.01 10.65 20.77
CA ASP A 21 -1.32 11.66 19.75
C ASP A 21 -2.83 11.96 19.77
N GLU A 22 -3.17 13.20 20.16
CA GLU A 22 -4.56 13.67 20.30
C GLU A 22 -5.30 13.66 18.95
N ASP A 23 -4.62 13.96 17.85
CA ASP A 23 -5.24 13.96 16.52
C ASP A 23 -5.68 12.54 16.13
N LEU A 24 -4.83 11.54 16.40
CA LEU A 24 -5.18 10.14 16.15
C LEU A 24 -6.22 9.61 17.13
N ALA A 25 -6.23 10.10 18.37
CA ALA A 25 -7.28 9.80 19.35
C ALA A 25 -8.64 10.30 18.85
N ASN A 26 -8.72 11.53 18.38
CA ASN A 26 -9.93 12.14 17.83
C ASN A 26 -10.45 11.40 16.60
N ILE A 27 -9.54 10.96 15.69
CA ILE A 27 -9.91 10.14 14.54
C ILE A 27 -10.52 8.82 15.02
N PHE A 28 -9.83 8.13 15.94
CA PHE A 28 -10.27 6.82 16.44
C PHE A 28 -11.62 6.91 17.18
N GLN A 29 -11.81 7.95 17.99
CA GLN A 29 -13.06 8.19 18.70
C GLN A 29 -14.22 8.48 17.75
N ARG A 30 -14.00 9.33 16.73
CA ARG A 30 -15.04 9.78 15.81
C ARG A 30 -15.44 8.74 14.76
N PHE A 31 -14.48 8.01 14.22
CA PHE A 31 -14.68 7.11 13.07
C PHE A 31 -14.50 5.63 13.43
N GLY A 32 -14.07 5.32 14.65
CA GLY A 32 -13.81 3.96 15.09
C GLY A 32 -12.53 3.36 14.54
N LYS A 33 -12.44 2.04 14.64
CA LYS A 33 -11.32 1.25 14.16
C LYS A 33 -11.20 1.34 12.62
N PRO A 34 -10.02 1.70 12.08
CA PRO A 34 -9.80 1.64 10.64
C PRO A 34 -9.82 0.17 10.16
N PRO A 35 -10.23 -0.09 8.91
CA PRO A 35 -10.03 -1.41 8.32
C PRO A 35 -8.55 -1.80 8.26
N LEU A 36 -8.27 -3.09 8.38
CA LEU A 36 -6.88 -3.59 8.25
C LEU A 36 -6.36 -3.45 6.80
N TRP A 37 -7.27 -3.50 5.80
CA TRP A 37 -6.94 -3.50 4.37
C TRP A 37 -5.86 -4.54 4.01
N ALA A 38 -5.84 -5.67 4.74
CA ALA A 38 -4.92 -6.75 4.44
C ALA A 38 -5.18 -7.35 3.05
N ARG A 39 -4.10 -7.73 2.38
CA ARG A 39 -4.11 -8.42 1.09
C ARG A 39 -3.19 -9.63 1.18
N GLU A 40 -3.51 -10.68 0.43
CA GLU A 40 -2.64 -11.84 0.34
C GLU A 40 -1.27 -11.46 -0.25
N PRO A 41 -0.15 -11.85 0.37
CA PRO A 41 1.18 -11.62 -0.19
C PRO A 41 1.34 -12.28 -1.56
N GLY A 42 2.11 -11.66 -2.44
CA GLY A 42 2.50 -12.30 -3.70
C GLY A 42 2.24 -11.45 -4.96
N PHE A 43 2.29 -12.13 -6.09
CA PHE A 43 2.28 -11.53 -7.42
C PHE A 43 1.03 -10.70 -7.71
N ALA A 44 -0.14 -11.25 -7.44
CA ALA A 44 -1.42 -10.57 -7.73
C ALA A 44 -1.54 -9.24 -6.97
N THR A 45 -1.12 -9.22 -5.71
CA THR A 45 -1.13 -8.00 -4.90
C THR A 45 -0.14 -6.96 -5.41
N LEU A 46 1.06 -7.35 -5.84
CA LEU A 46 2.00 -6.40 -6.47
C LEU A 46 1.46 -5.82 -7.77
N VAL A 47 0.82 -6.64 -8.62
CA VAL A 47 0.13 -6.15 -9.84
C VAL A 47 -0.98 -5.16 -9.48
N HIS A 48 -1.77 -5.44 -8.43
CA HIS A 48 -2.79 -4.52 -7.96
C HIS A 48 -2.19 -3.18 -7.52
N ILE A 49 -1.12 -3.21 -6.72
CA ILE A 49 -0.43 -1.98 -6.26
C ILE A 49 0.17 -1.19 -7.45
N ILE A 50 0.72 -1.88 -8.46
CA ILE A 50 1.17 -1.23 -9.71
C ILE A 50 -0.01 -0.51 -10.41
N LEU A 51 -1.18 -1.12 -10.44
CA LEU A 51 -2.38 -0.48 -11.00
C LEU A 51 -2.83 0.74 -10.19
N GLU A 52 -2.59 0.77 -8.87
CA GLU A 52 -2.94 1.91 -8.00
C GLU A 52 -2.03 3.14 -8.18
N GLN A 53 -0.88 3.00 -8.82
CA GLN A 53 0.05 4.12 -9.03
C GLN A 53 -0.62 5.26 -9.82
N GLN A 54 -0.63 6.48 -9.24
CA GLN A 54 -1.07 7.74 -9.88
C GLN A 54 -2.51 7.72 -10.44
N VAL A 55 -3.39 6.91 -9.88
CA VAL A 55 -4.81 6.87 -10.27
C VAL A 55 -5.69 6.78 -9.02
N SER A 56 -7.01 6.97 -9.19
CA SER A 56 -7.95 6.76 -8.10
C SER A 56 -8.05 5.27 -7.72
N VAL A 57 -8.29 5.00 -6.43
CA VAL A 57 -8.52 3.63 -5.92
C VAL A 57 -9.63 2.92 -6.71
N ALA A 58 -10.70 3.63 -7.07
CA ALA A 58 -11.81 3.07 -7.84
C ALA A 58 -11.37 2.64 -9.25
N SER A 59 -10.55 3.46 -9.94
CA SER A 59 -10.02 3.11 -11.26
C SER A 59 -9.09 1.91 -11.21
N ALA A 60 -8.19 1.86 -10.20
CA ALA A 60 -7.28 0.74 -10.01
C ALA A 60 -8.03 -0.56 -9.71
N LYS A 61 -9.02 -0.49 -8.82
CA LYS A 61 -9.87 -1.63 -8.49
C LYS A 61 -10.61 -2.15 -9.71
N SER A 62 -11.23 -1.26 -10.49
CA SER A 62 -11.93 -1.65 -11.73
C SER A 62 -11.00 -2.34 -12.72
N ALA A 63 -9.78 -1.83 -12.91
CA ALA A 63 -8.79 -2.45 -13.79
C ALA A 63 -8.35 -3.84 -13.27
N PHE A 64 -8.10 -3.96 -11.96
CA PHE A 64 -7.72 -5.22 -11.35
C PHE A 64 -8.85 -6.27 -11.43
N ASP A 65 -10.08 -5.89 -11.12
CA ASP A 65 -11.25 -6.78 -11.20
C ASP A 65 -11.46 -7.30 -12.64
N LYS A 66 -11.30 -6.42 -13.66
CA LYS A 66 -11.36 -6.83 -15.07
C LYS A 66 -10.24 -7.81 -15.43
N LEU A 67 -9.01 -7.53 -14.97
CA LEU A 67 -7.87 -8.42 -15.21
C LEU A 67 -8.11 -9.81 -14.61
N VAL A 68 -8.50 -9.87 -13.33
CA VAL A 68 -8.76 -11.16 -12.65
C VAL A 68 -9.89 -11.92 -13.34
N LYS A 69 -10.98 -11.23 -13.72
CA LYS A 69 -12.06 -11.84 -14.47
C LYS A 69 -11.60 -12.39 -15.83
N PHE A 70 -10.66 -11.73 -16.48
CA PHE A 70 -10.15 -12.13 -17.80
C PHE A 70 -9.22 -13.35 -17.73
N VAL A 71 -8.37 -13.45 -16.69
CA VAL A 71 -7.38 -14.53 -16.57
C VAL A 71 -7.79 -15.63 -15.58
N GLU A 72 -8.92 -15.45 -14.86
CA GLU A 72 -9.43 -16.31 -13.77
C GLU A 72 -8.45 -16.42 -12.59
N ILE A 73 -7.22 -16.86 -12.84
CA ILE A 73 -6.14 -16.94 -11.85
C ILE A 73 -4.98 -16.06 -12.30
N LEU A 74 -4.71 -14.98 -11.54
CA LEU A 74 -3.64 -14.05 -11.85
C LEU A 74 -2.29 -14.59 -11.38
N THR A 75 -1.59 -15.27 -12.29
CA THR A 75 -0.21 -15.75 -12.12
C THR A 75 0.74 -15.03 -13.08
N PRO A 76 2.07 -15.05 -12.81
CA PRO A 76 3.05 -14.50 -13.75
C PRO A 76 2.89 -15.08 -15.16
N LYS A 77 2.71 -16.40 -15.26
CA LYS A 77 2.54 -17.10 -16.54
C LYS A 77 1.29 -16.66 -17.29
N ASN A 78 0.15 -16.51 -16.59
CA ASN A 78 -1.11 -16.12 -17.21
C ASN A 78 -1.08 -14.64 -17.65
N LEU A 79 -0.45 -13.75 -16.87
CA LEU A 79 -0.27 -12.35 -17.26
C LEU A 79 0.58 -12.21 -18.52
N LEU A 80 1.66 -12.97 -18.66
CA LEU A 80 2.54 -12.91 -19.84
C LEU A 80 1.91 -13.44 -21.12
N ARG A 81 0.82 -14.23 -21.06
CA ARG A 81 0.07 -14.68 -22.22
C ARG A 81 -0.77 -13.57 -22.86
N LEU A 82 -1.09 -12.52 -22.08
CA LEU A 82 -1.89 -11.42 -22.59
C LEU A 82 -1.05 -10.51 -23.49
N ASN A 83 -1.61 -10.13 -24.63
CA ASN A 83 -1.02 -9.14 -25.51
C ASN A 83 -1.27 -7.71 -25.00
N ASP A 84 -0.65 -6.71 -25.63
CA ASP A 84 -0.74 -5.31 -25.18
C ASP A 84 -2.15 -4.72 -25.37
N ALA A 85 -2.91 -5.18 -26.38
CA ALA A 85 -4.28 -4.73 -26.59
C ALA A 85 -5.22 -5.26 -25.49
N GLU A 86 -5.06 -6.50 -25.07
CA GLU A 86 -5.82 -7.10 -23.98
C GLU A 86 -5.52 -6.41 -22.65
N LEU A 87 -4.24 -6.17 -22.32
CA LEU A 87 -3.86 -5.43 -21.10
C LEU A 87 -4.39 -4.01 -21.12
N LYS A 88 -4.36 -3.32 -22.28
CA LYS A 88 -4.95 -1.99 -22.44
C LYS A 88 -6.47 -2.01 -22.22
N ALA A 89 -7.18 -3.02 -22.73
CA ALA A 89 -8.62 -3.16 -22.58
C ALA A 89 -9.07 -3.34 -21.13
N VAL A 90 -8.23 -3.99 -20.29
CA VAL A 90 -8.51 -4.12 -18.84
C VAL A 90 -8.04 -2.93 -18.03
N GLY A 91 -7.38 -1.93 -18.64
CA GLY A 91 -7.04 -0.65 -17.99
C GLY A 91 -5.56 -0.40 -17.70
N PHE A 92 -4.65 -1.19 -18.26
CA PHE A 92 -3.22 -0.93 -18.13
C PHE A 92 -2.77 0.23 -19.05
N SER A 93 -2.00 1.15 -18.52
CA SER A 93 -1.19 2.04 -19.36
C SER A 93 0.02 1.27 -19.92
N ARG A 94 0.62 1.77 -21.01
CA ARG A 94 1.84 1.19 -21.59
C ARG A 94 2.96 1.01 -20.53
N GLN A 95 3.10 1.99 -19.65
CA GLN A 95 4.09 1.95 -18.57
C GLN A 95 3.79 0.83 -17.56
N LYS A 96 2.54 0.72 -17.06
CA LYS A 96 2.12 -0.32 -16.12
C LYS A 96 2.18 -1.72 -16.74
N THR A 97 1.89 -1.85 -18.04
CA THR A 97 2.11 -3.09 -18.79
C THR A 97 3.56 -3.54 -18.69
N GLY A 98 4.51 -2.64 -18.96
CA GLY A 98 5.94 -2.95 -18.85
C GLY A 98 6.36 -3.34 -17.43
N TYR A 99 5.83 -2.67 -16.41
CA TYR A 99 6.12 -2.99 -15.01
C TYR A 99 5.58 -4.36 -14.59
N ALA A 100 4.33 -4.66 -14.94
CA ALA A 100 3.71 -5.94 -14.58
C ALA A 100 4.36 -7.13 -15.32
N ARG A 101 4.76 -6.96 -16.58
CA ARG A 101 5.52 -7.97 -17.34
C ARG A 101 6.91 -8.20 -16.74
N GLY A 102 7.65 -7.11 -16.45
CA GLY A 102 8.96 -7.20 -15.80
C GLY A 102 8.92 -7.89 -14.44
N LEU A 103 7.87 -7.63 -13.63
CA LEU A 103 7.63 -8.36 -12.38
C LEU A 103 7.35 -9.84 -12.65
N ALA A 104 6.49 -10.16 -13.64
CA ALA A 104 6.16 -11.56 -13.97
C ALA A 104 7.39 -12.34 -14.43
N GLU A 105 8.21 -11.75 -15.29
CA GLU A 105 9.48 -12.33 -15.76
C GLU A 105 10.48 -12.52 -14.61
N ALA A 106 10.59 -11.55 -13.71
CA ALA A 106 11.49 -11.64 -12.56
C ALA A 106 11.11 -12.81 -11.63
N VAL A 107 9.81 -13.02 -11.39
CA VAL A 107 9.32 -14.16 -10.59
C VAL A 107 9.59 -15.48 -11.30
N LEU A 108 9.26 -15.60 -12.59
CA LEU A 108 9.45 -16.86 -13.33
C LEU A 108 10.93 -17.25 -13.49
N ASN A 109 11.81 -16.25 -13.62
CA ASN A 109 13.25 -16.48 -13.76
C ASN A 109 13.98 -16.59 -12.40
N GLY A 110 13.26 -16.62 -11.28
CA GLY A 110 13.83 -16.72 -9.95
C GLY A 110 14.68 -15.51 -9.50
N LYS A 111 14.52 -14.35 -10.19
CA LYS A 111 15.22 -13.11 -9.81
C LYS A 111 14.68 -12.50 -8.52
N ILE A 112 13.44 -12.83 -8.17
CA ILE A 112 12.80 -12.47 -6.91
C ILE A 112 11.95 -13.64 -6.42
N ASP A 113 12.12 -13.98 -5.14
CA ASP A 113 11.26 -14.92 -4.42
C ASP A 113 10.30 -14.13 -3.53
N LEU A 114 9.05 -13.99 -3.98
CA LEU A 114 8.03 -13.23 -3.26
C LEU A 114 7.65 -13.86 -1.92
N LYS A 115 7.78 -15.19 -1.79
CA LYS A 115 7.50 -15.89 -0.53
C LYS A 115 8.61 -15.65 0.49
N ALA A 116 9.86 -15.64 0.05
CA ALA A 116 11.00 -15.34 0.92
C ALA A 116 10.89 -13.94 1.57
N LEU A 117 10.25 -12.96 0.88
CA LEU A 117 10.04 -11.61 1.42
C LEU A 117 9.28 -11.60 2.75
N GLU A 118 8.43 -12.58 3.02
CA GLU A 118 7.64 -12.65 4.25
C GLU A 118 8.53 -12.76 5.50
N SER A 119 9.70 -13.37 5.36
CA SER A 119 10.65 -13.61 6.45
C SER A 119 11.78 -12.57 6.55
N LEU A 120 11.87 -11.64 5.58
CA LEU A 120 12.92 -10.62 5.56
C LEU A 120 12.57 -9.40 6.43
N PRO A 121 13.57 -8.69 6.98
CA PRO A 121 13.41 -7.36 7.54
C PRO A 121 12.86 -6.37 6.53
N ASP A 122 12.11 -5.36 6.98
CA ASP A 122 11.43 -4.40 6.12
C ASP A 122 12.38 -3.66 5.15
N ALA A 123 13.59 -3.32 5.60
CA ALA A 123 14.59 -2.69 4.76
C ALA A 123 15.06 -3.60 3.61
N GLU A 124 15.21 -4.89 3.87
CA GLU A 124 15.60 -5.88 2.87
C GLU A 124 14.46 -6.14 1.88
N VAL A 125 13.20 -6.25 2.36
CA VAL A 125 12.02 -6.34 1.48
C VAL A 125 11.97 -5.16 0.51
N LYS A 126 12.17 -3.93 1.01
CA LYS A 126 12.22 -2.73 0.16
C LYS A 126 13.37 -2.79 -0.85
N ALA A 127 14.55 -3.22 -0.41
CA ALA A 127 15.72 -3.33 -1.28
C ALA A 127 15.48 -4.34 -2.42
N GLU A 128 14.92 -5.51 -2.11
CA GLU A 128 14.60 -6.54 -3.11
C GLU A 128 13.53 -6.06 -4.11
N LEU A 129 12.43 -5.52 -3.62
CA LEU A 129 11.34 -5.03 -4.47
C LEU A 129 11.79 -3.88 -5.38
N LYS A 130 12.61 -2.95 -4.88
CA LYS A 130 13.11 -1.79 -5.63
C LYS A 130 14.12 -2.14 -6.74
N LYS A 131 14.63 -3.37 -6.81
CA LYS A 131 15.40 -3.86 -7.98
C LYS A 131 14.51 -3.96 -9.23
N LEU A 132 13.19 -4.04 -9.06
CA LEU A 132 12.25 -4.18 -10.17
C LEU A 132 11.85 -2.81 -10.71
N LYS A 133 11.90 -2.66 -12.03
CA LYS A 133 11.48 -1.42 -12.69
C LYS A 133 10.02 -1.11 -12.39
N GLY A 134 9.74 0.11 -11.93
CA GLY A 134 8.40 0.58 -11.60
C GLY A 134 7.98 0.33 -10.15
N ILE A 135 8.84 -0.29 -9.35
CA ILE A 135 8.64 -0.40 -7.91
C ILE A 135 9.57 0.57 -7.18
N GLY A 136 8.97 1.63 -6.65
CA GLY A 136 9.64 2.64 -5.83
C GLY A 136 9.29 2.50 -4.34
N ASP A 137 9.64 3.54 -3.56
CA ASP A 137 9.38 3.57 -2.12
C ASP A 137 7.90 3.40 -1.80
N TRP A 138 7.01 4.16 -2.44
CA TRP A 138 5.57 4.04 -2.20
C TRP A 138 5.04 2.62 -2.43
N THR A 139 5.38 1.99 -3.56
CA THR A 139 4.90 0.64 -3.90
C THR A 139 5.41 -0.40 -2.91
N SER A 140 6.69 -0.32 -2.53
CA SER A 140 7.28 -1.24 -1.56
C SER A 140 6.72 -1.02 -0.15
N ASP A 141 6.46 0.24 0.25
CA ASP A 141 5.82 0.56 1.53
C ASP A 141 4.37 0.05 1.59
N ILE A 142 3.58 0.20 0.51
CA ILE A 142 2.22 -0.34 0.43
C ILE A 142 2.23 -1.87 0.49
N TYR A 143 3.19 -2.54 -0.14
CA TYR A 143 3.33 -3.99 -0.05
C TYR A 143 3.63 -4.45 1.38
N LEU A 144 4.57 -3.81 2.06
CA LEU A 144 4.88 -4.06 3.46
C LEU A 144 3.65 -3.86 4.35
N LEU A 145 2.93 -2.75 4.14
CA LEU A 145 1.78 -2.37 4.95
C LEU A 145 0.57 -3.28 4.70
N MET A 146 0.19 -3.53 3.45
CA MET A 146 -1.04 -4.24 3.11
C MET A 146 -0.84 -5.75 2.94
N ALA A 147 0.25 -6.20 2.30
CA ALA A 147 0.50 -7.62 2.05
C ALA A 147 1.20 -8.29 3.24
N LEU A 148 2.27 -7.69 3.76
CA LEU A 148 3.02 -8.27 4.86
C LEU A 148 2.51 -7.80 6.24
N SER A 149 1.50 -6.92 6.27
CA SER A 149 0.87 -6.40 7.50
C SER A 149 1.87 -5.86 8.53
N ARG A 150 2.96 -5.23 8.05
CA ARG A 150 3.99 -4.67 8.93
C ARG A 150 3.43 -3.51 9.74
N PRO A 151 3.72 -3.42 11.06
CA PRO A 151 3.16 -2.39 11.92
C PRO A 151 3.80 -1.02 11.76
N ASP A 152 5.07 -0.96 11.34
CA ASP A 152 5.87 0.26 11.40
C ASP A 152 6.40 0.73 10.04
N VAL A 153 5.48 0.98 9.12
CA VAL A 153 5.76 1.51 7.77
C VAL A 153 4.92 2.75 7.51
N MET A 154 5.53 3.81 6.98
CA MET A 154 4.82 5.00 6.50
C MET A 154 5.04 5.13 4.99
N PRO A 155 3.97 5.03 4.17
CA PRO A 155 4.09 5.11 2.72
C PRO A 155 4.62 6.47 2.27
N LYS A 156 5.87 6.49 1.78
CA LYS A 156 6.52 7.71 1.31
C LYS A 156 5.80 8.28 0.09
N GLY A 157 5.40 9.54 0.17
CA GLY A 157 4.75 10.23 -0.95
C GLY A 157 3.29 9.87 -1.18
N ASP A 158 2.62 9.23 -0.22
CA ASP A 158 1.18 8.93 -0.33
C ASP A 158 0.36 10.22 -0.24
N LEU A 159 -0.26 10.57 -1.38
CA LEU A 159 -1.00 11.82 -1.50
C LEU A 159 -2.20 11.89 -0.55
N ALA A 160 -2.88 10.78 -0.31
CA ALA A 160 -4.06 10.75 0.55
C ALA A 160 -3.67 11.01 2.01
N LEU A 161 -2.52 10.49 2.46
CA LEU A 161 -1.99 10.76 3.79
C LEU A 161 -1.59 12.24 3.97
N HIS A 162 -0.94 12.84 2.97
CA HIS A 162 -0.58 14.24 3.01
C HIS A 162 -1.81 15.16 3.03
N ILE A 163 -2.85 14.84 2.26
CA ILE A 163 -4.12 15.57 2.27
C ILE A 163 -4.86 15.36 3.60
N ALA A 164 -4.88 14.13 4.12
CA ALA A 164 -5.47 13.84 5.42
C ALA A 164 -4.84 14.69 6.51
N TRP A 165 -3.50 14.72 6.56
CA TRP A 165 -2.76 15.52 7.54
C TRP A 165 -2.99 17.02 7.39
N GLN A 166 -2.93 17.53 6.15
CA GLN A 166 -3.23 18.94 5.86
C GLN A 166 -4.61 19.35 6.41
N LYS A 167 -5.63 18.54 6.14
CA LYS A 167 -7.01 18.81 6.61
C LYS A 167 -7.12 18.69 8.13
N LEU A 168 -6.52 17.67 8.71
CA LEU A 168 -6.56 17.42 10.16
C LEU A 168 -5.96 18.57 10.96
N LYS A 169 -4.85 19.13 10.45
CA LYS A 169 -4.11 20.23 11.08
C LYS A 169 -4.51 21.62 10.55
N ASN A 170 -5.47 21.70 9.64
CA ASN A 170 -5.89 22.92 8.98
C ASN A 170 -4.71 23.74 8.41
N LEU A 171 -3.77 23.05 7.75
CA LEU A 171 -2.58 23.67 7.17
C LEU A 171 -2.91 24.34 5.84
N GLU A 172 -2.32 25.52 5.61
CA GLU A 172 -2.43 26.21 4.32
C GLU A 172 -1.77 25.40 3.19
N LEU A 173 -0.60 24.86 3.43
CA LEU A 173 0.14 24.01 2.49
C LEU A 173 0.26 22.57 2.98
N ARG A 174 0.27 21.67 2.03
CA ARG A 174 0.54 20.25 2.31
C ARG A 174 2.01 20.07 2.67
N PRO A 175 2.32 19.18 3.64
CA PRO A 175 3.71 18.82 3.90
C PRO A 175 4.32 18.14 2.68
N THR A 176 5.60 18.34 2.46
CA THR A 176 6.40 17.53 1.55
C THR A 176 6.52 16.09 2.08
N SER A 177 6.94 15.16 1.23
CA SER A 177 7.13 13.77 1.65
C SER A 177 8.12 13.62 2.81
N ASP A 178 9.20 14.39 2.79
CA ASP A 178 10.24 14.28 3.82
C ASP A 178 9.78 14.92 5.15
N GLU A 179 9.08 16.06 5.09
CA GLU A 179 8.44 16.67 6.28
C GLU A 179 7.41 15.72 6.89
N PHE A 180 6.58 15.05 6.05
CA PHE A 180 5.59 14.12 6.56
C PHE A 180 6.22 12.88 7.19
N LEU A 181 7.32 12.37 6.64
CA LEU A 181 8.07 11.28 7.28
C LEU A 181 8.65 11.67 8.63
N LEU A 182 9.17 12.89 8.78
CA LEU A 182 9.62 13.42 10.07
C LEU A 182 8.47 13.52 11.08
N ILE A 183 7.30 13.98 10.64
CA ILE A 183 6.09 13.99 11.46
C ILE A 183 5.73 12.57 11.92
N ALA A 184 5.85 11.58 11.03
CA ALA A 184 5.49 10.20 11.32
C ALA A 184 6.42 9.49 12.31
N GLU A 185 7.63 10.00 12.57
CA GLU A 185 8.57 9.39 13.52
C GLU A 185 7.99 9.23 14.93
N ARG A 186 7.13 10.16 15.37
CA ARG A 186 6.46 10.10 16.67
C ARG A 186 5.48 8.92 16.83
N TRP A 187 5.05 8.29 15.71
CA TRP A 187 4.12 7.17 15.72
C TRP A 187 4.80 5.80 15.72
N LYS A 188 6.13 5.75 15.81
CA LYS A 188 6.85 4.49 16.00
C LYS A 188 6.43 3.83 17.31
N PRO A 189 6.33 2.50 17.33
CA PRO A 189 6.57 1.53 16.25
C PRO A 189 5.29 1.16 15.46
N PHE A 190 4.32 2.06 15.34
CA PHE A 190 2.99 1.81 14.76
C PHE A 190 2.64 2.77 13.60
N ARG A 191 3.65 3.21 12.82
CA ARG A 191 3.44 4.15 11.71
C ARG A 191 2.42 3.66 10.68
N ALA A 192 2.36 2.35 10.40
CA ALA A 192 1.37 1.77 9.49
C ALA A 192 -0.06 1.80 10.07
N VAL A 193 -0.21 1.83 11.38
CA VAL A 193 -1.50 2.01 12.04
C VAL A 193 -1.93 3.47 11.99
N ALA A 194 -1.01 4.41 12.20
CA ALA A 194 -1.28 5.83 12.00
C ALA A 194 -1.68 6.14 10.56
N ALA A 195 -1.01 5.55 9.56
CA ALA A 195 -1.39 5.65 8.16
C ALA A 195 -2.83 5.16 7.90
N ARG A 196 -3.22 4.02 8.50
CA ARG A 196 -4.60 3.51 8.39
C ARG A 196 -5.63 4.44 9.02
N LEU A 197 -5.34 5.02 10.18
CA LEU A 197 -6.22 6.01 10.83
C LEU A 197 -6.38 7.25 9.94
N LEU A 198 -5.30 7.77 9.37
CA LEU A 198 -5.34 8.93 8.46
C LEU A 198 -6.10 8.62 7.16
N TRP A 199 -5.91 7.44 6.55
CA TRP A 199 -6.72 7.02 5.41
C TRP A 199 -8.19 6.86 5.77
N HIS A 200 -8.49 6.31 6.96
CA HIS A 200 -9.85 6.16 7.44
C HIS A 200 -10.55 7.53 7.59
N PHE A 201 -9.86 8.49 8.20
CA PHE A 201 -10.30 9.89 8.25
C PHE A 201 -10.52 10.47 6.84
N TYR A 202 -9.56 10.35 5.94
CA TYR A 202 -9.62 10.87 4.58
C TYR A 202 -10.82 10.33 3.79
N LEU A 203 -11.09 9.03 3.90
CA LEU A 203 -12.18 8.36 3.20
C LEU A 203 -13.56 8.68 3.83
N SER A 204 -13.62 8.79 5.15
CA SER A 204 -14.85 9.08 5.88
C SER A 204 -15.28 10.54 5.74
N ALA A 205 -14.33 11.47 5.77
CA ALA A 205 -14.60 12.90 5.58
C ALA A 205 -15.04 13.27 4.15
N ARG A 206 -14.96 12.37 3.17
CA ARG A 206 -15.46 12.57 1.79
C ARG A 206 -16.91 12.14 1.61
N LYS A 207 -17.49 11.45 2.60
CA LYS A 207 -18.87 10.95 2.56
C LYS A 207 -19.87 11.88 3.26
N VAL A 208 -19.36 12.90 3.92
CA VAL A 208 -20.10 14.00 4.55
C VAL A 208 -19.99 15.24 3.69
#